data_0e9eba858533f5ba5a634e6249af503d
#
_entry.id   0e9eba858533f5ba5a634e6249af503d
#
_cell.length_a   1.000
_cell.length_b   1.000
_cell.length_c   1.000
_cell.angle_alpha   90.00
_cell.angle_beta   90.00
_cell.angle_gamma   90.00
#
_symmetry.space_group_name_H-M   'P 1'
#
loop_
_entity.id
_entity.type
_entity.pdbx_description
1 polymer ?
#
loop_
_entity_poly.entity_id
_entity_poly.type
_entity_poly.pdbx_seq_one_letter_code
_entity_poly.pdbx_strand_id
1 'polypeptide(L)'
;MYETKLSFLLPIGHSLHWHDQIFKNVTFSEKAKKVARDLQFIDPVVVQGMYIFKQPRIGTQVTPHQDGTFLYNDPLKLVGFWFPVDDATLENGCLWYIPGTAMLIRNVPLLYKY
;
A
#
# COMPACT_ATOMS: atom_id res chain seq x y z
N MET A 1 32.04 9.67 -15.95
CA MET A 1 30.59 9.96 -16.12
C MET A 1 29.87 8.88 -15.32
N TYR A 2 29.50 9.18 -14.09
CA TYR A 2 28.81 8.22 -13.22
C TYR A 2 27.31 8.24 -13.58
N GLU A 3 26.84 7.21 -14.28
CA GLU A 3 25.41 6.94 -14.37
C GLU A 3 24.93 6.46 -13.01
N THR A 4 24.39 7.34 -12.23
CA THR A 4 23.56 6.96 -11.08
C THR A 4 22.28 6.32 -11.62
N LYS A 5 22.29 5.00 -11.76
CA LYS A 5 21.07 4.24 -11.92
C LYS A 5 20.24 4.38 -10.65
N LEU A 6 19.37 5.36 -10.62
CA LEU A 6 18.28 5.43 -9.66
C LEU A 6 17.28 4.32 -9.99
N SER A 7 17.62 3.09 -9.60
CA SER A 7 16.75 1.91 -9.73
C SER A 7 15.98 1.70 -8.44
N PHE A 8 15.17 2.69 -8.03
CA PHE A 8 14.37 2.55 -6.81
C PHE A 8 12.91 2.90 -7.10
N LEU A 9 12.01 2.08 -6.58
CA LEU A 9 10.69 2.56 -6.23
C LEU A 9 10.93 3.69 -5.22
N LEU A 10 10.53 4.90 -5.58
CA LEU A 10 10.63 6.04 -4.67
C LEU A 10 9.26 6.21 -4.00
N PRO A 11 9.07 5.64 -2.80
CA PRO A 11 7.94 6.06 -1.99
C PRO A 11 8.19 7.49 -1.53
N ILE A 12 7.26 8.39 -1.80
CA ILE A 12 7.30 9.73 -1.25
C ILE A 12 6.50 9.74 0.04
N GLY A 13 7.18 10.05 1.12
CA GLY A 13 6.61 10.37 2.43
C GLY A 13 5.87 9.22 3.11
N HIS A 14 5.85 9.23 4.43
CA HIS A 14 5.08 8.29 5.23
C HIS A 14 3.85 8.93 5.89
N SER A 15 3.70 10.24 5.79
CA SER A 15 2.63 10.99 6.45
C SER A 15 1.98 12.00 5.51
N LEU A 16 1.85 11.66 4.23
CA LEU A 16 1.23 12.56 3.24
C LEU A 16 -0.19 12.98 3.63
N HIS A 17 -0.97 12.07 4.21
CA HIS A 17 -2.30 12.35 4.74
C HIS A 17 -2.32 13.42 5.83
N TRP A 18 -1.16 13.75 6.42
CA TRP A 18 -1.04 14.80 7.43
C TRP A 18 -0.50 16.11 6.84
N HIS A 19 0.50 16.02 5.98
CA HIS A 19 1.25 17.18 5.49
C HIS A 19 0.69 17.81 4.23
N ASP A 20 -0.04 17.04 3.42
CA ASP A 20 -0.59 17.52 2.15
C ASP A 20 -2.12 17.48 2.14
N GLN A 21 -2.73 18.60 1.73
CA GLN A 21 -4.18 18.75 1.80
C GLN A 21 -4.94 17.84 0.82
N ILE A 22 -4.35 17.55 -0.34
CA ILE A 22 -4.98 16.67 -1.35
C ILE A 22 -5.02 15.25 -0.80
N PHE A 23 -3.89 14.75 -0.28
CA PHE A 23 -3.82 13.44 0.35
C PHE A 23 -4.72 13.35 1.57
N LYS A 24 -4.80 14.40 2.36
CA LYS A 24 -5.72 14.49 3.49
C LYS A 24 -7.18 14.35 3.05
N ASN A 25 -7.57 15.05 2.01
CA ASN A 25 -8.94 15.02 1.48
C ASN A 25 -9.31 13.62 0.95
N VAL A 26 -8.40 12.96 0.26
CA VAL A 26 -8.61 11.58 -0.24
C VAL A 26 -8.70 10.60 0.93
N THR A 27 -7.74 10.65 1.84
CA THR A 27 -7.65 9.73 2.99
C THR A 27 -8.88 9.81 3.88
N PHE A 28 -9.35 11.01 4.18
CA PHE A 28 -10.50 11.23 5.06
C PHE A 28 -11.81 11.47 4.31
N SER A 29 -11.87 11.12 3.04
CA SER A 29 -13.11 11.20 2.26
C SER A 29 -14.21 10.32 2.84
N GLU A 30 -15.46 10.69 2.63
CA GLU A 30 -16.59 9.88 3.10
C GLU A 30 -16.60 8.46 2.47
N LYS A 31 -16.07 8.32 1.27
CA LYS A 31 -15.89 7.00 0.64
C LYS A 31 -14.90 6.13 1.41
N ALA A 32 -13.74 6.66 1.76
CA ALA A 32 -12.74 5.93 2.56
C ALA A 32 -13.28 5.59 3.95
N LYS A 33 -13.91 6.55 4.62
CA LYS A 33 -14.55 6.32 5.93
C LYS A 33 -15.67 5.28 5.85
N LYS A 34 -16.46 5.29 4.79
CA LYS A 34 -17.51 4.27 4.60
C LYS A 34 -16.90 2.88 4.50
N VAL A 35 -15.87 2.70 3.68
CA VAL A 35 -15.17 1.41 3.55
C VAL A 35 -14.62 0.95 4.89
N ALA A 36 -14.00 1.83 5.66
CA ALA A 36 -13.49 1.49 6.99
C ALA A 36 -14.60 1.02 7.94
N ARG A 37 -15.77 1.70 7.93
CA ARG A 37 -16.94 1.28 8.71
C ARG A 37 -17.48 -0.07 8.25
N ASP A 38 -17.59 -0.28 6.94
CA ASP A 38 -18.05 -1.55 6.37
C ASP A 38 -17.13 -2.73 6.75
N LEU A 39 -15.83 -2.47 6.91
CA LEU A 39 -14.84 -3.41 7.44
C LEU A 39 -14.85 -3.53 8.98
N GLN A 40 -15.84 -2.92 9.64
CA GLN A 40 -16.04 -2.98 11.09
C GLN A 40 -14.87 -2.41 11.91
N PHE A 41 -14.17 -1.40 11.38
CA PHE A 41 -13.23 -0.64 12.18
C PHE A 41 -13.98 0.32 13.12
N ILE A 42 -13.59 0.33 14.38
CA ILE A 42 -14.04 1.27 15.40
C ILE A 42 -12.88 2.22 15.67
N ASP A 43 -13.11 3.53 15.46
CA ASP A 43 -12.09 4.57 15.59
C ASP A 43 -10.76 4.26 14.86
N PRO A 44 -10.80 4.00 13.53
CA PRO A 44 -9.60 3.67 12.79
C PRO A 44 -8.62 4.85 12.77
N VAL A 45 -7.34 4.54 12.92
CA VAL A 45 -6.26 5.51 12.84
C VAL A 45 -5.46 5.27 11.56
N VAL A 46 -5.18 6.34 10.81
CA VAL A 46 -4.27 6.26 9.67
C VAL A 46 -2.84 6.37 10.17
N VAL A 47 -2.12 5.26 10.14
CA VAL A 47 -0.75 5.19 10.66
C VAL A 47 0.31 5.53 9.61
N GLN A 48 -0.04 5.37 8.33
CA GLN A 48 0.88 5.60 7.22
C GLN A 48 0.12 6.01 5.95
N GLY A 49 0.73 6.86 5.14
CA GLY A 49 0.27 7.19 3.81
C GLY A 49 1.43 7.57 2.93
N MET A 50 1.54 6.93 1.76
CA MET A 50 2.63 7.15 0.83
C MET A 50 2.13 7.22 -0.61
N TYR A 51 2.90 7.86 -1.45
CA TYR A 51 2.75 7.80 -2.89
C TYR A 51 3.90 6.97 -3.49
N ILE A 52 3.57 5.99 -4.30
CA ILE A 52 4.55 5.09 -4.91
C ILE A 52 4.59 5.34 -6.42
N PHE A 53 5.74 5.79 -6.91
CA PHE A 53 5.99 5.91 -8.33
C PHE A 53 6.42 4.58 -8.92
N LYS A 54 5.77 4.17 -9.99
CA LYS A 54 6.14 2.99 -10.78
C LYS A 54 6.68 3.44 -12.13
N GLN A 55 7.94 3.84 -12.16
CA GLN A 55 8.60 4.32 -13.38
C GLN A 55 8.91 3.15 -14.31
N PRO A 56 8.57 3.26 -15.61
CA PRO A 56 8.91 2.21 -16.58
C PRO A 56 10.44 2.05 -16.68
N ARG A 57 10.90 0.82 -16.81
CA ARG A 57 12.29 0.41 -17.02
C ARG A 57 13.28 0.65 -15.89
N ILE A 58 12.92 1.38 -14.85
CA ILE A 58 13.82 1.68 -13.71
C ILE A 58 13.23 1.31 -12.36
N GLY A 59 12.01 0.82 -12.33
CA GLY A 59 11.37 0.32 -11.10
C GLY A 59 11.90 -1.05 -10.70
N THR A 60 11.91 -1.32 -9.40
CA THR A 60 12.14 -2.66 -8.85
C THR A 60 10.81 -3.31 -8.50
N GLN A 61 10.79 -4.63 -8.54
CA GLN A 61 9.64 -5.40 -8.10
C GLN A 61 9.44 -5.26 -6.60
N VAL A 62 8.21 -5.00 -6.18
CA VAL A 62 7.83 -5.11 -4.77
C VAL A 62 7.55 -6.58 -4.49
N THR A 63 8.34 -7.17 -3.60
CA THR A 63 8.13 -8.55 -3.19
C THR A 63 6.79 -8.70 -2.48
N PRO A 64 6.11 -9.83 -2.67
CA PRO A 64 4.87 -10.11 -1.95
C PRO A 64 5.08 -10.04 -0.44
N HIS A 65 4.17 -9.36 0.25
CA HIS A 65 4.23 -9.18 1.69
C HIS A 65 2.84 -8.95 2.26
N GLN A 66 2.74 -9.02 3.56
CA GLN A 66 1.59 -8.51 4.31
C GLN A 66 2.07 -7.33 5.15
N ASP A 67 1.39 -6.19 5.08
CA ASP A 67 1.74 -5.01 5.86
C ASP A 67 1.81 -5.31 7.36
N GLY A 68 0.94 -6.17 7.84
CA GLY A 68 0.92 -6.62 9.24
C GLY A 68 2.17 -7.37 9.71
N THR A 69 3.08 -7.77 8.81
CA THR A 69 4.38 -8.35 9.20
C THR A 69 5.39 -7.29 9.60
N PHE A 70 5.21 -6.06 9.13
CA PHE A 70 6.09 -4.92 9.39
C PHE A 70 5.48 -3.95 10.39
N LEU A 71 4.16 -3.77 10.32
CA LEU A 71 3.42 -2.85 11.17
C LEU A 71 2.75 -3.64 12.29
N TYR A 72 3.44 -3.72 13.44
CA TYR A 72 2.95 -4.49 14.58
C TYR A 72 1.72 -3.83 15.21
N ASN A 73 0.66 -4.60 15.36
CA ASN A 73 -0.48 -4.28 16.22
C ASN A 73 -1.09 -5.57 16.80
N ASP A 74 -1.68 -5.46 17.97
CA ASP A 74 -2.31 -6.59 18.66
C ASP A 74 -3.68 -6.17 19.22
N PRO A 75 -4.76 -6.83 18.86
CA PRO A 75 -4.85 -7.87 17.83
C PRO A 75 -4.51 -7.33 16.44
N LEU A 76 -4.03 -8.22 15.55
CA LEU A 76 -3.70 -7.82 14.18
C LEU A 76 -4.96 -7.37 13.44
N LYS A 77 -5.14 -6.06 13.32
CA LYS A 77 -6.24 -5.43 12.63
C LYS A 77 -5.71 -4.25 11.81
N LEU A 78 -5.12 -4.57 10.67
CA LEU A 78 -4.51 -3.61 9.77
C LEU A 78 -5.04 -3.83 8.35
N VAL A 79 -5.37 -2.76 7.66
CA VAL A 79 -5.81 -2.78 6.25
C VAL A 79 -5.12 -1.66 5.49
N GLY A 80 -4.53 -1.98 4.36
CA GLY A 80 -4.02 -1.02 3.40
C GLY A 80 -5.12 -0.64 2.39
N PHE A 81 -5.26 0.65 2.13
CA PHE A 81 -6.10 1.17 1.04
C PHE A 81 -5.18 1.60 -0.10
N TRP A 82 -5.30 0.93 -1.23
CA TRP A 82 -4.56 1.28 -2.42
C TRP A 82 -5.45 2.01 -3.43
N PHE A 83 -4.98 3.16 -3.90
CA PHE A 83 -5.69 3.99 -4.87
C PHE A 83 -4.82 4.12 -6.13
N PRO A 84 -5.22 3.57 -7.27
CA PRO A 84 -4.55 3.86 -8.52
C PRO A 84 -4.85 5.31 -8.93
N VAL A 85 -3.80 6.05 -9.29
CA VAL A 85 -3.94 7.42 -9.82
C VAL A 85 -4.15 7.38 -11.34
N ASP A 86 -3.49 6.42 -12.00
CA ASP A 86 -3.67 6.10 -13.40
C ASP A 86 -4.39 4.74 -13.54
N ASP A 87 -4.92 4.45 -14.72
CA ASP A 87 -5.51 3.14 -15.01
C ASP A 87 -4.49 2.02 -14.78
N ALA A 88 -4.79 1.11 -13.86
CA ALA A 88 -3.90 0.02 -13.51
C ALA A 88 -4.12 -1.18 -14.42
N THR A 89 -3.09 -1.53 -15.18
CA THR A 89 -3.08 -2.67 -16.10
C THR A 89 -1.96 -3.66 -15.76
N LEU A 90 -1.97 -4.82 -16.37
CA LEU A 90 -0.91 -5.81 -16.19
C LEU A 90 0.46 -5.30 -16.63
N GLU A 91 0.48 -4.39 -17.63
CA GLU A 91 1.69 -3.85 -18.23
C GLU A 91 2.29 -2.68 -17.45
N ASN A 92 1.49 -1.99 -16.62
CA ASN A 92 1.95 -0.80 -15.90
C ASN A 92 2.09 -0.97 -14.39
N GLY A 93 2.12 -2.22 -13.93
CA GLY A 93 2.42 -2.52 -12.55
C GLY A 93 1.22 -2.46 -11.60
N CYS A 94 0.07 -2.99 -11.99
CA CYS A 94 -1.05 -3.18 -11.09
C CYS A 94 -0.67 -4.02 -9.86
N LEU A 95 -1.51 -4.02 -8.84
CA LEU A 95 -1.35 -4.91 -7.70
C LEU A 95 -1.68 -6.36 -8.08
N TRP A 96 -0.91 -7.26 -7.50
CA TRP A 96 -1.16 -8.69 -7.53
C TRP A 96 -1.48 -9.20 -6.13
N TYR A 97 -2.36 -10.16 -6.03
CA TYR A 97 -2.69 -10.78 -4.75
C TYR A 97 -3.02 -12.26 -4.93
N ILE A 98 -2.87 -13.04 -3.88
CA ILE A 98 -3.34 -14.41 -3.85
C ILE A 98 -4.67 -14.46 -3.13
N PRO A 99 -5.73 -14.98 -3.74
CA PRO A 99 -7.02 -15.14 -3.09
C PRO A 99 -6.92 -15.94 -1.78
N GLY A 100 -7.61 -15.45 -0.74
CA GLY A 100 -7.62 -16.09 0.58
C GLY A 100 -6.46 -15.73 1.51
N THR A 101 -5.43 -15.04 1.04
CA THR A 101 -4.26 -14.72 1.87
C THR A 101 -4.52 -13.63 2.92
N ALA A 102 -5.57 -12.85 2.76
CA ALA A 102 -5.98 -11.86 3.77
C ALA A 102 -6.31 -12.48 5.15
N MET A 103 -6.61 -13.76 5.17
CA MET A 103 -6.94 -14.50 6.40
C MET A 103 -5.76 -15.26 7.00
N LEU A 104 -4.57 -15.19 6.39
CA LEU A 104 -3.40 -15.91 6.86
C LEU A 104 -2.82 -15.26 8.12
N ILE A 105 -2.55 -16.09 9.11
CA ILE A 105 -1.92 -15.71 10.37
C ILE A 105 -0.43 -15.42 10.15
N ARG A 106 0.15 -14.59 11.00
CA ARG A 106 1.50 -13.99 10.96
C ARG A 106 2.69 -14.85 10.55
N ASN A 107 2.58 -16.17 10.49
CA ASN A 107 3.74 -17.05 10.34
C ASN A 107 3.76 -17.88 9.05
N VAL A 108 2.94 -17.56 8.07
CA VAL A 108 2.94 -18.27 6.80
C VAL A 108 3.73 -17.45 5.78
N PRO A 109 4.88 -17.96 5.31
CA PRO A 109 5.60 -17.29 4.25
C PRO A 109 4.74 -17.24 2.99
N LEU A 110 4.54 -16.04 2.48
CA LEU A 110 3.87 -15.85 1.21
C LEU A 110 4.86 -16.20 0.10
N LEU A 111 4.65 -17.33 -0.54
CA LEU A 111 5.47 -17.75 -1.68
C LEU A 111 4.76 -17.37 -2.98
N TYR A 112 5.39 -16.53 -3.77
CA TYR A 112 4.89 -16.15 -5.10
C TYR A 112 5.93 -16.29 -6.17
N LYS A 113 5.43 -16.70 -7.31
CA LYS A 113 6.19 -16.68 -8.54
C LYS A 113 5.35 -15.86 -9.56
N TYR A 114 5.99 -14.92 -10.21
CA TYR A 114 5.45 -14.16 -11.33
C TYR A 114 5.64 -14.91 -12.63
#